data_80f31af230c029104964a694a4e75372
#
_entry.id   80f31af230c029104964a694a4e75372
#
_cell.length_a   1.000
_cell.length_b   1.000
_cell.length_c   1.000
_cell.angle_alpha   90.00
_cell.angle_beta   90.00
_cell.angle_gamma   90.00
#
_symmetry.space_group_name_H-M   'P 1'
#
loop_
_entity.id
_entity.type
_entity.pdbx_description
1 polymer ?
#
loop_
_entity_poly.entity_id
_entity_poly.type
_entity_poly.pdbx_seq_one_letter_code
_entity_poly.pdbx_strand_id
1 'polypeptide(L)'
;IRDRACAAVAHAYPRLAHHLFQPAFVSCWGELDDQYRDSLVRTLETAFRSDALQAAAPDALQALLELAEFMERDVDALPIDIRQLADLATRCRAYAKALHYKELEFATPELARDRHAAAEQLIAINRKLGQPEAALGVLHATRRRTARRRRTRHINPRPPEPQNDDECLDK
;
A
#
# COMPACT_ATOMS: atom_id res chain seq x y z
N ILE A 1 -23.39 26.17 9.54
CA ILE A 1 -24.77 25.67 9.62
C ILE A 1 -24.90 24.37 8.80
N ARG A 2 -24.34 24.29 7.57
CA ARG A 2 -24.39 23.08 6.71
C ARG A 2 -23.75 21.86 7.41
N ASP A 3 -22.58 22.04 8.03
CA ASP A 3 -21.83 20.94 8.66
C ASP A 3 -22.57 20.33 9.85
N ARG A 4 -23.24 21.16 10.65
CA ARG A 4 -24.07 20.68 11.77
C ARG A 4 -25.29 19.90 11.30
N ALA A 5 -25.92 20.32 10.20
CA ALA A 5 -27.05 19.60 9.61
C ALA A 5 -26.61 18.24 9.04
N CYS A 6 -25.48 18.19 8.32
CA CYS A 6 -24.90 16.93 7.82
C CYS A 6 -24.53 15.98 8.96
N ALA A 7 -23.92 16.50 10.04
CA ALA A 7 -23.60 15.69 11.21
C ALA A 7 -24.86 15.12 11.90
N ALA A 8 -25.91 15.93 12.06
CA ALA A 8 -27.18 15.48 12.64
C ALA A 8 -27.84 14.39 11.80
N VAL A 9 -27.84 14.54 10.47
CA VAL A 9 -28.37 13.53 9.54
C VAL A 9 -27.53 12.25 9.59
N ALA A 10 -26.20 12.36 9.62
CA ALA A 10 -25.31 11.22 9.71
C ALA A 10 -25.50 10.42 11.00
N HIS A 11 -25.74 11.11 12.13
CA HIS A 11 -26.09 10.44 13.39
C HIS A 11 -27.46 9.71 13.35
N ALA A 12 -28.45 10.32 12.70
CA ALA A 12 -29.78 9.74 12.58
C ALA A 12 -29.83 8.54 11.62
N TYR A 13 -28.98 8.57 10.58
CA TYR A 13 -28.97 7.57 9.52
C TYR A 13 -27.54 7.05 9.25
N PRO A 14 -27.05 6.04 9.99
CA PRO A 14 -25.67 5.55 9.86
C PRO A 14 -25.28 5.08 8.44
N ARG A 15 -26.23 4.51 7.68
CA ARG A 15 -25.99 4.12 6.29
C ARG A 15 -25.69 5.32 5.39
N LEU A 16 -26.38 6.44 5.61
CA LEU A 16 -26.13 7.67 4.88
C LEU A 16 -24.78 8.28 5.27
N ALA A 17 -24.39 8.18 6.56
CA ALA A 17 -23.07 8.59 7.01
C ALA A 17 -21.96 7.89 6.25
N HIS A 18 -22.07 6.59 6.02
CA HIS A 18 -21.10 5.81 5.26
C HIS A 18 -20.96 6.31 3.80
N HIS A 19 -22.06 6.59 3.14
CA HIS A 19 -22.05 7.14 1.78
C HIS A 19 -21.52 8.57 1.68
N LEU A 20 -21.75 9.39 2.71
CA LEU A 20 -21.29 10.78 2.76
C LEU A 20 -19.84 10.93 3.22
N PHE A 21 -19.26 9.88 3.82
CA PHE A 21 -17.92 9.96 4.41
C PHE A 21 -16.85 10.34 3.39
N GLN A 22 -16.80 9.65 2.25
CA GLN A 22 -15.79 9.87 1.21
C GLN A 22 -15.86 11.31 0.63
N PRO A 23 -17.00 11.81 0.12
CA PRO A 23 -17.05 13.16 -0.43
C PRO A 23 -16.84 14.26 0.66
N ALA A 24 -17.27 14.01 1.88
CA ALA A 24 -17.01 14.93 2.99
C ALA A 24 -15.50 14.99 3.33
N PHE A 25 -14.84 13.83 3.36
CA PHE A 25 -13.40 13.75 3.59
C PHE A 25 -12.63 14.52 2.51
N VAL A 26 -12.95 14.30 1.23
CA VAL A 26 -12.29 14.98 0.10
C VAL A 26 -12.45 16.50 0.20
N SER A 27 -13.66 16.97 0.54
CA SER A 27 -13.91 18.40 0.73
C SER A 27 -13.03 18.98 1.83
N CYS A 28 -12.94 18.31 2.99
CA CYS A 28 -12.08 18.74 4.09
C CYS A 28 -10.59 18.63 3.74
N TRP A 29 -10.19 17.56 3.05
CA TRP A 29 -8.81 17.33 2.64
C TRP A 29 -8.25 18.46 1.77
N GLY A 30 -9.07 18.97 0.85
CA GLY A 30 -8.69 20.10 -0.01
C GLY A 30 -8.42 21.40 0.74
N GLU A 31 -9.03 21.58 1.91
CA GLU A 31 -8.91 22.79 2.75
C GLU A 31 -7.83 22.68 3.84
N LEU A 32 -7.26 21.47 4.05
CA LEU A 32 -6.23 21.27 5.07
C LEU A 32 -4.86 21.80 4.61
N ASP A 33 -4.16 22.49 5.52
CA ASP A 33 -2.75 22.83 5.34
C ASP A 33 -1.86 21.57 5.38
N ASP A 34 -0.71 21.61 4.74
CA ASP A 34 0.21 20.46 4.60
C ASP A 34 0.59 19.84 5.96
N GLN A 35 0.79 20.66 6.99
CA GLN A 35 1.09 20.18 8.35
C GLN A 35 -0.02 19.31 8.92
N TYR A 36 -1.28 19.69 8.71
CA TYR A 36 -2.43 18.91 9.17
C TYR A 36 -2.64 17.66 8.34
N ARG A 37 -2.39 17.73 7.02
CA ARG A 37 -2.40 16.55 6.12
C ARG A 37 -1.38 15.52 6.58
N ASP A 38 -0.14 15.93 6.84
CA ASP A 38 0.91 15.04 7.33
C ASP A 38 0.56 14.40 8.67
N SER A 39 0.00 15.18 9.60
CA SER A 39 -0.44 14.67 10.90
C SER A 39 -1.57 13.65 10.76
N LEU A 40 -2.53 13.90 9.88
CA LEU A 40 -3.65 13.00 9.61
C LEU A 40 -3.15 11.70 8.96
N VAL A 41 -2.25 11.78 7.98
CA VAL A 41 -1.64 10.61 7.34
C VAL A 41 -0.93 9.72 8.35
N ARG A 42 -0.08 10.29 9.22
CA ARG A 42 0.59 9.53 10.29
C ARG A 42 -0.39 8.85 11.24
N THR A 43 -1.50 9.53 11.54
CA THR A 43 -2.57 8.96 12.39
C THR A 43 -3.23 7.78 11.70
N LEU A 44 -3.55 7.90 10.40
CA LEU A 44 -4.12 6.83 9.59
C LEU A 44 -3.17 5.64 9.48
N GLU A 45 -1.88 5.88 9.22
CA GLU A 45 -0.86 4.82 9.17
C GLU A 45 -0.74 4.06 10.51
N THR A 46 -0.82 4.78 11.63
CA THR A 46 -0.81 4.18 12.97
C THR A 46 -2.06 3.33 13.19
N ALA A 47 -3.22 3.84 12.78
CA ALA A 47 -4.48 3.12 12.85
C ALA A 47 -4.45 1.82 12.01
N PHE A 48 -3.88 1.87 10.81
CA PHE A 48 -3.76 0.70 9.93
C PHE A 48 -2.86 -0.41 10.50
N ARG A 49 -1.88 -0.05 11.32
CA ARG A 49 -1.00 -1.02 12.00
C ARG A 49 -1.59 -1.58 13.29
N SER A 50 -2.66 -1.00 13.81
CA SER A 50 -3.25 -1.38 15.09
C SER A 50 -4.10 -2.65 14.98
N ASP A 51 -3.65 -3.74 15.57
CA ASP A 51 -4.45 -4.96 15.70
C ASP A 51 -5.65 -4.77 16.63
N ALA A 52 -5.49 -3.91 17.65
CA ALA A 52 -6.59 -3.56 18.56
C ALA A 52 -7.74 -2.87 17.82
N LEU A 53 -7.43 -1.94 16.91
CA LEU A 53 -8.46 -1.28 16.10
C LEU A 53 -9.13 -2.24 15.13
N GLN A 54 -8.37 -3.17 14.56
CA GLN A 54 -8.94 -4.20 13.69
C GLN A 54 -9.94 -5.12 14.42
N ALA A 55 -9.65 -5.46 15.67
CA ALA A 55 -10.56 -6.27 16.47
C ALA A 55 -11.78 -5.47 16.95
N ALA A 56 -11.59 -4.18 17.29
CA ALA A 56 -12.64 -3.34 17.86
C ALA A 56 -13.56 -2.71 16.79
N ALA A 57 -13.04 -2.35 15.63
CA ALA A 57 -13.77 -1.60 14.61
C ALA A 57 -13.36 -2.01 13.17
N PRO A 58 -13.62 -3.26 12.74
CA PRO A 58 -13.26 -3.73 11.40
C PRO A 58 -13.94 -2.92 10.29
N ASP A 59 -15.17 -2.46 10.52
CA ASP A 59 -15.93 -1.66 9.56
C ASP A 59 -15.29 -0.29 9.32
N ALA A 60 -14.70 0.31 10.37
CA ALA A 60 -13.97 1.57 10.22
C ALA A 60 -12.72 1.41 9.36
N LEU A 61 -11.98 0.32 9.54
CA LEU A 61 -10.81 0.03 8.68
C LEU A 61 -11.21 -0.25 7.23
N GLN A 62 -12.34 -0.93 7.03
CA GLN A 62 -12.90 -1.14 5.70
C GLN A 62 -13.27 0.21 5.04
N ALA A 63 -13.93 1.11 5.77
CA ALA A 63 -14.30 2.44 5.28
C ALA A 63 -13.05 3.28 4.93
N LEU A 64 -11.99 3.19 5.73
CA LEU A 64 -10.71 3.87 5.45
C LEU A 64 -10.00 3.29 4.22
N LEU A 65 -10.06 1.98 4.02
CA LEU A 65 -9.53 1.33 2.82
C LEU A 65 -10.32 1.75 1.56
N GLU A 66 -11.63 1.87 1.67
CA GLU A 66 -12.49 2.38 0.59
C GLU A 66 -12.23 3.86 0.29
N LEU A 67 -11.94 4.66 1.33
CA LEU A 67 -11.51 6.05 1.17
C LEU A 67 -10.18 6.13 0.41
N ALA A 68 -9.20 5.31 0.76
CA ALA A 68 -7.90 5.32 0.08
C ALA A 68 -8.05 5.00 -1.42
N GLU A 69 -8.86 4.01 -1.77
CA GLU A 69 -9.18 3.68 -3.16
C GLU A 69 -9.93 4.81 -3.88
N PHE A 70 -10.88 5.46 -3.19
CA PHE A 70 -11.62 6.58 -3.75
C PHE A 70 -10.70 7.76 -4.06
N MET A 71 -9.81 8.11 -3.13
CA MET A 71 -8.83 9.20 -3.31
C MET A 71 -7.88 8.90 -4.46
N GLU A 72 -7.37 7.67 -4.57
CA GLU A 72 -6.47 7.25 -5.64
C GLU A 72 -7.11 7.42 -7.04
N ARG A 73 -8.40 7.14 -7.15
CA ARG A 73 -9.11 7.16 -8.42
C ARG A 73 -9.61 8.56 -8.83
N ASP A 74 -10.15 9.31 -7.89
CA ASP A 74 -10.98 10.48 -8.19
C ASP A 74 -10.33 11.83 -7.83
N VAL A 75 -9.25 11.84 -7.02
CA VAL A 75 -8.61 13.07 -6.54
C VAL A 75 -7.09 12.95 -6.66
N ASP A 76 -6.42 12.85 -5.52
CA ASP A 76 -5.01 12.60 -5.37
C ASP A 76 -4.84 11.47 -4.34
N ALA A 77 -4.01 10.48 -4.68
CA ALA A 77 -3.77 9.36 -3.79
C ALA A 77 -3.27 9.84 -2.42
N LEU A 78 -3.81 9.28 -1.35
CA LEU A 78 -3.29 9.52 -0.01
C LEU A 78 -1.81 9.08 0.03
N PRO A 79 -0.91 9.89 0.60
CA PRO A 79 0.52 9.58 0.68
C PRO A 79 0.81 8.50 1.74
N ILE A 80 0.18 7.35 1.60
CA ILE A 80 0.32 6.16 2.44
C ILE A 80 1.12 5.10 1.69
N ASP A 81 1.99 4.37 2.41
CA ASP A 81 2.78 3.29 1.79
C ASP A 81 1.84 2.22 1.21
N ILE A 82 1.99 1.95 -0.09
CA ILE A 82 1.23 0.94 -0.85
C ILE A 82 1.26 -0.42 -0.14
N ARG A 83 2.38 -0.77 0.50
CA ARG A 83 2.52 -2.02 1.27
C ARG A 83 1.58 -2.08 2.46
N GLN A 84 1.40 -0.95 3.16
CA GLN A 84 0.45 -0.88 4.28
C GLN A 84 -0.99 -1.03 3.81
N LEU A 85 -1.36 -0.41 2.68
CA LEU A 85 -2.68 -0.57 2.07
C LEU A 85 -2.93 -2.01 1.63
N ALA A 86 -1.93 -2.67 1.04
CA ALA A 86 -2.02 -4.07 0.64
C ALA A 86 -2.20 -5.01 1.84
N ASP A 87 -1.46 -4.78 2.93
CA ASP A 87 -1.55 -5.57 4.15
C ASP A 87 -2.90 -5.35 4.86
N LEU A 88 -3.37 -4.10 4.92
CA LEU A 88 -4.71 -3.78 5.43
C LEU A 88 -5.80 -4.46 4.61
N ALA A 89 -5.73 -4.38 3.27
CA ALA A 89 -6.69 -5.02 2.38
C ALA A 89 -6.72 -6.55 2.58
N THR A 90 -5.55 -7.17 2.78
CA THR A 90 -5.44 -8.61 3.07
C THR A 90 -6.08 -8.97 4.40
N ARG A 91 -5.86 -8.17 5.46
CA ARG A 91 -6.47 -8.35 6.78
C ARG A 91 -7.99 -8.16 6.75
N CYS A 92 -8.48 -7.18 6.01
CA CYS A 92 -9.91 -6.96 5.77
C CYS A 92 -10.55 -7.99 4.82
N ARG A 93 -9.79 -8.97 4.31
CA ARG A 93 -10.22 -9.96 3.30
C ARG A 93 -10.71 -9.34 1.99
N ALA A 94 -10.35 -8.10 1.72
CA ALA A 94 -10.61 -7.39 0.47
C ALA A 94 -9.58 -7.79 -0.60
N TYR A 95 -9.58 -9.07 -1.01
CA TYR A 95 -8.51 -9.64 -1.83
C TYR A 95 -8.34 -8.98 -3.19
N ALA A 96 -9.40 -8.44 -3.78
CA ALA A 96 -9.29 -7.69 -5.05
C ALA A 96 -8.47 -6.40 -4.86
N LYS A 97 -8.71 -5.66 -3.76
CA LYS A 97 -7.93 -4.47 -3.42
C LYS A 97 -6.49 -4.82 -3.04
N ALA A 98 -6.31 -5.92 -2.28
CA ALA A 98 -4.99 -6.44 -1.94
C ALA A 98 -4.19 -6.81 -3.20
N LEU A 99 -4.84 -7.41 -4.20
CA LEU A 99 -4.24 -7.73 -5.50
C LEU A 99 -3.75 -6.46 -6.18
N HIS A 100 -4.63 -5.45 -6.32
CA HIS A 100 -4.30 -4.16 -6.93
C HIS A 100 -3.04 -3.51 -6.31
N TYR A 101 -3.01 -3.35 -4.98
CA TYR A 101 -1.87 -2.74 -4.30
C TYR A 101 -0.59 -3.58 -4.39
N LYS A 102 -0.70 -4.92 -4.38
CA LYS A 102 0.46 -5.80 -4.56
C LYS A 102 0.98 -5.82 -5.99
N GLU A 103 0.14 -5.62 -6.98
CA GLU A 103 0.56 -5.44 -8.38
C GLU A 103 1.31 -4.12 -8.55
N LEU A 104 0.84 -3.03 -7.94
CA LEU A 104 1.54 -1.74 -7.92
C LEU A 104 2.92 -1.89 -7.24
N GLU A 105 2.99 -2.52 -6.07
CA GLU A 105 4.24 -2.81 -5.38
C GLU A 105 5.21 -3.61 -6.26
N PHE A 106 4.73 -4.67 -6.91
CA PHE A 106 5.53 -5.51 -7.79
C PHE A 106 6.02 -4.78 -9.04
N ALA A 107 5.23 -3.85 -9.56
CA ALA A 107 5.58 -3.05 -10.74
C ALA A 107 6.57 -1.93 -10.42
N THR A 108 6.54 -1.36 -9.21
CA THR A 108 7.32 -0.20 -8.79
C THR A 108 8.83 -0.54 -8.72
N PRO A 109 9.70 0.15 -9.49
CA PRO A 109 11.13 -0.15 -9.53
C PRO A 109 11.86 0.08 -8.21
N GLU A 110 11.45 1.09 -7.45
CA GLU A 110 12.03 1.50 -6.17
C GLU A 110 11.90 0.41 -5.11
N LEU A 111 10.84 -0.39 -5.19
CA LEU A 111 10.56 -1.50 -4.30
C LEU A 111 11.18 -2.84 -4.75
N ALA A 112 12.14 -2.79 -5.67
CA ALA A 112 12.76 -3.97 -6.28
C ALA A 112 13.44 -4.93 -5.31
N ARG A 113 13.81 -4.48 -4.11
CA ARG A 113 14.44 -5.33 -3.07
C ARG A 113 13.45 -6.38 -2.54
N ASP A 114 12.19 -5.97 -2.35
CA ASP A 114 11.15 -6.79 -1.72
C ASP A 114 10.25 -7.51 -2.76
N ARG A 115 10.62 -7.39 -4.05
CA ARG A 115 9.82 -7.91 -5.17
C ARG A 115 9.56 -9.42 -5.09
N HIS A 116 10.45 -10.18 -4.47
CA HIS A 116 10.24 -11.62 -4.30
C HIS A 116 9.10 -11.88 -3.32
N ALA A 117 9.12 -11.19 -2.18
CA ALA A 117 8.04 -11.26 -1.20
C ALA A 117 6.70 -10.78 -1.79
N ALA A 118 6.71 -9.68 -2.56
CA ALA A 118 5.53 -9.20 -3.27
C ALA A 118 4.99 -10.25 -4.26
N ALA A 119 5.87 -10.95 -5.00
CA ALA A 119 5.47 -12.02 -5.91
C ALA A 119 4.83 -13.21 -5.18
N GLU A 120 5.38 -13.63 -4.04
CA GLU A 120 4.81 -14.71 -3.22
C GLU A 120 3.42 -14.34 -2.71
N GLN A 121 3.25 -13.10 -2.24
CA GLN A 121 1.95 -12.60 -1.78
C GLN A 121 0.95 -12.51 -2.93
N LEU A 122 1.36 -12.03 -4.13
CA LEU A 122 0.51 -12.03 -5.33
C LEU A 122 0.03 -13.43 -5.70
N ILE A 123 0.92 -14.43 -5.66
CA ILE A 123 0.56 -15.83 -5.91
C ILE A 123 -0.47 -16.31 -4.88
N ALA A 124 -0.25 -16.00 -3.60
CA ALA A 124 -1.17 -16.38 -2.53
C ALA A 124 -2.55 -15.73 -2.69
N ILE A 125 -2.61 -14.43 -3.03
CA ILE A 125 -3.86 -13.70 -3.25
C ILE A 125 -4.62 -14.25 -4.45
N ASN A 126 -3.92 -14.46 -5.60
CA ASN A 126 -4.53 -15.03 -6.80
C ASN A 126 -5.13 -16.42 -6.54
N ARG A 127 -4.47 -17.24 -5.72
CA ARG A 127 -5.01 -18.54 -5.30
C ARG A 127 -6.30 -18.39 -4.48
N LYS A 128 -6.35 -17.41 -3.57
CA LYS A 128 -7.58 -17.12 -2.79
C LYS A 128 -8.72 -16.60 -3.66
N LEU A 129 -8.40 -15.89 -4.74
CA LEU A 129 -9.37 -15.42 -5.74
C LEU A 129 -9.77 -16.49 -6.76
N GLY A 130 -9.21 -17.70 -6.68
CA GLY A 130 -9.49 -18.78 -7.63
C GLY A 130 -8.91 -18.53 -9.01
N GLN A 131 -7.80 -17.79 -9.13
CA GLN A 131 -7.13 -17.42 -10.37
C GLN A 131 -5.74 -18.09 -10.51
N PRO A 132 -5.66 -19.42 -10.67
CA PRO A 132 -4.38 -20.12 -10.70
C PRO A 132 -3.52 -19.74 -11.90
N GLU A 133 -4.12 -19.39 -13.04
CA GLU A 133 -3.41 -18.96 -14.24
C GLU A 133 -2.67 -17.63 -14.03
N ALA A 134 -3.31 -16.66 -13.34
CA ALA A 134 -2.68 -15.41 -12.97
C ALA A 134 -1.51 -15.65 -12.00
N ALA A 135 -1.66 -16.55 -11.03
CA ALA A 135 -0.58 -16.97 -10.14
C ALA A 135 0.63 -17.55 -10.90
N LEU A 136 0.39 -18.39 -11.92
CA LEU A 136 1.44 -18.89 -12.81
C LEU A 136 2.09 -17.76 -13.62
N GLY A 137 1.31 -16.79 -14.10
CA GLY A 137 1.82 -15.60 -14.78
C GLY A 137 2.82 -14.82 -13.93
N VAL A 138 2.51 -14.58 -12.65
CA VAL A 138 3.43 -13.92 -11.69
C VAL A 138 4.72 -14.72 -11.53
N LEU A 139 4.64 -16.05 -11.39
CA LEU A 139 5.81 -16.93 -11.27
C LEU A 139 6.72 -16.84 -12.52
N HIS A 140 6.13 -16.88 -13.70
CA HIS A 140 6.87 -16.73 -14.96
C HIS A 140 7.52 -15.34 -15.09
N ALA A 141 6.81 -14.27 -14.74
CA ALA A 141 7.34 -12.92 -14.76
C ALA A 141 8.55 -12.77 -13.81
N THR A 142 8.47 -13.33 -12.62
CA THR A 142 9.56 -13.33 -11.64
C THR A 142 10.78 -14.08 -12.15
N ARG A 143 10.61 -15.27 -12.72
CA ARG A 143 11.69 -16.08 -13.31
C ARG A 143 12.38 -15.35 -14.46
N ARG A 144 11.63 -14.78 -15.40
CA ARG A 144 12.18 -14.03 -16.56
C ARG A 144 13.00 -12.83 -16.09
N ARG A 145 12.52 -12.07 -15.11
CA ARG A 145 13.24 -10.91 -14.56
C ARG A 145 14.52 -11.32 -13.84
N THR A 146 14.50 -12.41 -13.07
CA THR A 146 15.70 -12.95 -12.39
C THR A 146 16.75 -13.40 -13.42
N ALA A 147 16.34 -14.10 -14.47
CA ALA A 147 17.23 -14.52 -15.55
C ALA A 147 17.86 -13.33 -16.28
N ARG A 148 17.07 -12.27 -16.55
CA ARG A 148 17.58 -11.03 -17.18
C ARG A 148 18.61 -10.32 -16.30
N ARG A 149 18.37 -10.26 -14.98
CA ARG A 149 19.29 -9.63 -14.02
C ARG A 149 20.61 -10.40 -13.88
N ARG A 150 20.59 -11.73 -14.00
CA ARG A 150 21.81 -12.56 -14.03
C ARG A 150 22.62 -12.28 -15.29
N ARG A 151 22.00 -12.11 -16.45
CA ARG A 151 22.65 -11.80 -17.71
C ARG A 151 23.35 -10.43 -17.67
N THR A 152 22.67 -9.39 -17.15
CA THR A 152 23.27 -8.04 -17.05
C THR A 152 24.43 -7.98 -16.05
N ARG A 153 24.40 -8.78 -14.98
CA ARG A 153 25.53 -8.88 -14.03
C ARG A 153 26.78 -9.55 -14.67
N HIS A 154 26.58 -10.45 -15.59
CA HIS A 154 27.70 -11.09 -16.31
C HIS A 154 28.34 -10.15 -17.36
N ILE A 155 27.57 -9.23 -17.92
CA ILE A 155 28.04 -8.29 -18.96
C ILE A 155 28.74 -7.08 -18.34
N ASN A 156 28.40 -6.70 -17.11
CA ASN A 156 29.03 -5.57 -16.41
C ASN A 156 29.38 -5.98 -14.97
N PRO A 157 30.53 -6.68 -14.78
CA PRO A 157 30.99 -7.06 -13.45
C PRO A 157 31.26 -5.79 -12.63
N ARG A 158 30.76 -5.77 -11.40
CA ARG A 158 31.01 -4.68 -10.44
C ARG A 158 32.53 -4.49 -10.30
N PRO A 159 33.06 -3.27 -10.40
CA PRO A 159 34.48 -3.04 -10.12
C PRO A 159 34.81 -3.56 -8.72
N PRO A 160 36.01 -4.14 -8.50
CA PRO A 160 36.45 -4.60 -7.20
C PRO A 160 36.39 -3.44 -6.19
N GLU A 161 35.87 -3.72 -5.01
CA GLU A 161 35.92 -2.74 -3.91
C GLU A 161 37.36 -2.35 -3.66
N PRO A 162 37.67 -1.06 -3.43
CA PRO A 162 39.00 -0.64 -3.08
C PRO A 162 39.43 -1.37 -1.81
N GLN A 163 40.49 -2.17 -1.89
CA GLN A 163 41.15 -2.73 -0.73
C GLN A 163 41.70 -1.53 0.06
N ASN A 164 41.23 -1.35 1.29
CA ASN A 164 41.85 -0.44 2.24
C ASN A 164 43.22 -1.05 2.63
N ASP A 165 44.25 -0.62 1.94
CA ASP A 165 45.64 -0.85 2.33
C ASP A 165 46.04 0.18 3.44
N ASP A 166 45.32 0.18 4.55
CA ASP A 166 45.69 0.87 5.78
C ASP A 166 46.23 -0.14 6.81
N GLU A 167 47.27 -0.83 6.45
CA GLU A 167 48.08 -1.56 7.44
C GLU A 167 49.54 -1.53 7.02
N CYS A 168 50.29 -0.65 7.64
CA CYS A 168 51.71 -0.64 7.90
C CYS A 168 52.34 0.74 7.81
N LEU A 169 52.29 1.48 8.90
CA LEU A 169 53.37 2.44 9.24
C LEU A 169 53.39 2.65 10.80
N ASP A 170 53.85 1.66 11.51
CA ASP A 170 54.45 1.83 12.79
C ASP A 170 55.81 1.14 12.82
N LYS A 171 56.85 1.98 12.68
CA LYS A 171 58.23 1.75 13.17
C LYS A 171 58.86 3.08 13.50
#